data_b532df42e6125efb9567232506c83baf
#
_entry.id   b532df42e6125efb9567232506c83baf
#
_cell.length_a   1.000
_cell.length_b   1.000
_cell.length_c   1.000
_cell.angle_alpha   90.00
_cell.angle_beta   90.00
_cell.angle_gamma   90.00
#
_symmetry.space_group_name_H-M   'P 1'
#
loop_
_entity.id
_entity.type
_entity.pdbx_description
1 polymer ?
#
loop_
_entity_poly.entity_id
_entity_poly.type
_entity_poly.pdbx_seq_one_letter_code
_entity_poly.pdbx_strand_id
1 'polypeptide(L)'
;MKKPIMWVAALLTASCTPALKVEVANTTPTERDDETVEIAWSEVAALKGVTPDNIVVLNDDNEQIPSQVLFRGGTEPQALIFQTDADPMESKRFKLVTGQRENYPAEAFGRTVPERYDDYAWENNKVAYRLYG
;
A
#
# COMPACT_ATOMS: atom_id res chain seq x y z
N MET A 1 -33.19 -20.86 -48.78
CA MET A 1 -33.43 -20.47 -47.37
C MET A 1 -32.14 -19.87 -46.78
N LYS A 2 -32.08 -18.55 -46.64
CA LYS A 2 -30.92 -17.88 -46.04
C LYS A 2 -31.15 -17.79 -44.53
N LYS A 3 -30.24 -18.38 -43.72
CA LYS A 3 -30.28 -18.28 -42.26
C LYS A 3 -29.82 -16.90 -41.81
N PRO A 4 -30.50 -16.21 -40.89
CA PRO A 4 -30.03 -14.92 -40.37
C PRO A 4 -28.81 -15.13 -39.46
N ILE A 5 -27.74 -14.36 -39.73
CA ILE A 5 -26.56 -14.29 -38.87
C ILE A 5 -26.90 -13.33 -37.73
N MET A 6 -26.98 -13.88 -36.52
CA MET A 6 -27.23 -13.12 -35.30
C MET A 6 -25.88 -12.52 -34.81
N TRP A 7 -25.73 -11.20 -34.92
CA TRP A 7 -24.61 -10.48 -34.33
C TRP A 7 -24.84 -10.31 -32.84
N VAL A 8 -24.07 -10.97 -32.02
CA VAL A 8 -24.03 -10.71 -30.58
C VAL A 8 -23.02 -9.58 -30.35
N ALA A 9 -23.52 -8.38 -30.11
CA ALA A 9 -22.70 -7.26 -29.64
C ALA A 9 -22.41 -7.48 -28.16
N ALA A 10 -21.18 -7.89 -27.83
CA ALA A 10 -20.68 -7.89 -26.48
C ALA A 10 -20.47 -6.44 -26.03
N LEU A 11 -21.36 -5.91 -25.19
CA LEU A 11 -21.16 -4.66 -24.49
C LEU A 11 -20.04 -4.90 -23.46
N LEU A 12 -18.82 -4.45 -23.77
CA LEU A 12 -17.76 -4.29 -22.77
C LEU A 12 -18.15 -3.09 -21.89
N THR A 13 -18.78 -3.36 -20.76
CA THR A 13 -18.92 -2.36 -19.69
C THR A 13 -17.54 -2.15 -19.10
N ALA A 14 -16.91 -1.02 -19.39
CA ALA A 14 -15.73 -0.55 -18.69
C ALA A 14 -16.13 -0.35 -17.23
N SER A 15 -15.81 -1.32 -16.37
CA SER A 15 -15.97 -1.21 -14.94
C SER A 15 -14.93 -0.20 -14.45
N CYS A 16 -15.36 1.04 -14.23
CA CYS A 16 -14.53 2.04 -13.59
C CYS A 16 -14.43 1.68 -12.12
N THR A 17 -13.37 0.97 -11.74
CA THR A 17 -13.09 0.68 -10.33
C THR A 17 -12.88 2.01 -9.60
N PRO A 18 -13.65 2.30 -8.54
CA PRO A 18 -13.45 3.53 -7.79
C PRO A 18 -12.03 3.55 -7.22
N ALA A 19 -11.33 4.66 -7.42
CA ALA A 19 -9.96 4.85 -6.96
C ALA A 19 -9.83 6.17 -6.20
N LEU A 20 -9.11 6.14 -5.08
CA LEU A 20 -8.65 7.34 -4.40
C LEU A 20 -7.29 7.73 -4.98
N LYS A 21 -7.17 8.95 -5.49
CA LYS A 21 -5.92 9.48 -6.05
C LYS A 21 -5.11 10.15 -4.95
N VAL A 22 -3.83 9.85 -4.90
CA VAL A 22 -2.86 10.42 -3.96
C VAL A 22 -1.73 11.05 -4.78
N GLU A 23 -1.37 12.28 -4.47
CA GLU A 23 -0.19 12.95 -5.02
C GLU A 23 0.82 13.16 -3.89
N VAL A 24 2.04 12.74 -4.12
CA VAL A 24 3.17 12.90 -3.22
C VAL A 24 4.18 13.84 -3.88
N ALA A 25 4.41 15.00 -3.27
CA ALA A 25 5.30 16.03 -3.82
C ALA A 25 6.53 16.23 -2.94
N ASN A 26 7.71 16.06 -3.51
CA ASN A 26 8.95 16.52 -2.92
C ASN A 26 9.17 17.99 -3.30
N THR A 27 8.86 18.89 -2.39
CA THR A 27 9.01 20.34 -2.61
C THR A 27 10.40 20.88 -2.24
N THR A 28 11.34 19.98 -1.97
CA THR A 28 12.72 20.34 -1.57
C THR A 28 13.71 20.16 -2.73
N PRO A 29 14.87 20.85 -2.71
CA PRO A 29 15.92 20.65 -3.71
C PRO A 29 16.78 19.39 -3.43
N THR A 30 16.38 18.54 -2.50
CA THR A 30 17.09 17.33 -2.09
C THR A 30 16.30 16.10 -2.49
N GLU A 31 16.96 15.12 -3.06
CA GLU A 31 16.41 13.79 -3.30
C GLU A 31 15.96 13.14 -1.98
N ARG A 32 14.90 12.38 -2.03
CA ARG A 32 14.29 11.66 -0.92
C ARG A 32 14.20 10.18 -1.28
N ASP A 33 14.92 9.35 -0.53
CA ASP A 33 14.91 7.91 -0.69
C ASP A 33 14.10 7.25 0.42
N ASP A 34 13.36 6.21 0.08
CA ASP A 34 12.57 5.40 1.03
C ASP A 34 11.62 6.23 1.92
N GLU A 35 11.09 7.35 1.41
CA GLU A 35 10.17 8.20 2.20
C GLU A 35 8.86 7.49 2.47
N THR A 36 8.46 7.48 3.72
CA THR A 36 7.20 6.86 4.13
C THR A 36 6.04 7.84 3.97
N VAL A 37 5.11 7.48 3.11
CA VAL A 37 3.83 8.16 2.94
C VAL A 37 2.81 7.52 3.87
N GLU A 38 2.17 8.33 4.72
CA GLU A 38 1.10 7.90 5.62
C GLU A 38 -0.22 8.55 5.23
N ILE A 39 -1.26 7.75 5.06
CA ILE A 39 -2.62 8.19 4.75
C ILE A 39 -3.54 7.73 5.88
N ALA A 40 -4.28 8.65 6.48
CA ALA A 40 -5.22 8.32 7.54
C ALA A 40 -6.27 7.32 7.05
N TRP A 41 -6.58 6.31 7.86
CA TRP A 41 -7.57 5.30 7.48
C TRP A 41 -8.95 5.88 7.19
N SER A 42 -9.32 6.98 7.86
CA SER A 42 -10.56 7.69 7.58
C SER A 42 -10.71 8.18 6.13
N GLU A 43 -9.59 8.50 5.46
CA GLU A 43 -9.57 8.86 4.05
C GLU A 43 -9.64 7.61 3.17
N VAL A 44 -8.89 6.56 3.52
CA VAL A 44 -8.91 5.26 2.81
C VAL A 44 -10.31 4.64 2.86
N ALA A 45 -10.99 4.74 4.00
CA ALA A 45 -12.34 4.20 4.20
C ALA A 45 -13.42 4.85 3.31
N ALA A 46 -13.13 5.95 2.62
CA ALA A 46 -14.00 6.51 1.59
C ALA A 46 -14.14 5.60 0.36
N LEU A 47 -13.21 4.67 0.13
CA LEU A 47 -13.31 3.65 -0.91
C LEU A 47 -14.37 2.63 -0.55
N LYS A 48 -15.35 2.47 -1.42
CA LYS A 48 -16.43 1.51 -1.20
C LYS A 48 -15.92 0.06 -1.14
N GLY A 49 -16.22 -0.63 -0.04
CA GLY A 49 -15.86 -2.04 0.15
C GLY A 49 -14.39 -2.27 0.51
N VAL A 50 -13.66 -1.21 0.89
CA VAL A 50 -12.28 -1.34 1.35
C VAL A 50 -12.20 -2.02 2.71
N THR A 51 -11.20 -2.87 2.85
CA THR A 51 -10.81 -3.52 4.11
C THR A 51 -9.28 -3.50 4.22
N PRO A 52 -8.70 -3.72 5.42
CA PRO A 52 -7.26 -3.85 5.57
C PRO A 52 -6.62 -4.92 4.67
N ASP A 53 -7.39 -5.96 4.31
CA ASP A 53 -6.89 -7.10 3.55
C ASP A 53 -6.97 -6.91 2.03
N ASN A 54 -7.77 -5.95 1.55
CA ASN A 54 -7.99 -5.74 0.12
C ASN A 54 -7.57 -4.37 -0.41
N ILE A 55 -6.99 -3.51 0.42
CA ILE A 55 -6.46 -2.23 -0.04
C ILE A 55 -5.14 -2.43 -0.79
N VAL A 56 -5.03 -1.84 -1.97
CA VAL A 56 -3.88 -1.92 -2.87
C VAL A 56 -3.44 -0.52 -3.26
N VAL A 57 -2.14 -0.29 -3.27
CA VAL A 57 -1.51 0.94 -3.75
C VAL A 57 -0.90 0.67 -5.12
N LEU A 58 -1.28 1.47 -6.10
CA LEU A 58 -0.74 1.41 -7.46
C LEU A 58 0.08 2.67 -7.76
N ASN A 59 1.23 2.50 -8.41
CA ASN A 59 2.04 3.59 -8.95
C ASN A 59 1.44 4.15 -10.26
N ASP A 60 2.11 5.10 -10.91
CA ASP A 60 1.68 5.71 -12.18
C ASP A 60 1.61 4.68 -13.34
N ASP A 61 2.41 3.61 -13.28
CA ASP A 61 2.42 2.52 -14.27
C ASP A 61 1.33 1.46 -13.99
N ASN A 62 0.49 1.67 -12.97
CA ASN A 62 -0.50 0.74 -12.45
C ASN A 62 0.08 -0.55 -11.90
N GLU A 63 1.31 -0.54 -11.48
CA GLU A 63 1.95 -1.63 -10.76
C GLU A 63 1.65 -1.53 -9.27
N GLN A 64 1.39 -2.67 -8.65
CA GLN A 64 1.17 -2.74 -7.21
C GLN A 64 2.50 -2.55 -6.48
N ILE A 65 2.50 -1.68 -5.47
CA ILE A 65 3.67 -1.46 -4.61
C ILE A 65 3.41 -1.97 -3.19
N PRO A 66 4.46 -2.33 -2.44
CA PRO A 66 4.34 -2.76 -1.05
C PRO A 66 3.65 -1.68 -0.20
N SER A 67 2.69 -2.11 0.61
CA SER A 67 1.97 -1.23 1.52
C SER A 67 1.55 -1.97 2.79
N GLN A 68 1.34 -1.25 3.87
CA GLN A 68 0.96 -1.82 5.15
C GLN A 68 -0.15 -1.00 5.81
N VAL A 69 -1.14 -1.69 6.38
CA VAL A 69 -2.14 -1.07 7.24
C VAL A 69 -1.64 -1.09 8.68
N LEU A 70 -1.63 0.06 9.33
CA LEU A 70 -1.20 0.23 10.72
C LEU A 70 -2.39 0.20 11.67
N PHE A 71 -2.28 -0.59 12.71
CA PHE A 71 -3.25 -0.69 13.82
C PHE A 71 -2.73 -0.04 15.12
N ARG A 72 -1.43 0.24 15.21
CA ARG A 72 -0.75 0.91 16.34
C ARG A 72 -1.13 0.35 17.71
N GLY A 73 -1.19 -0.99 17.79
CA GLY A 73 -1.56 -1.71 19.02
C GLY A 73 -3.05 -1.79 19.32
N GLY A 74 -3.91 -1.23 18.45
CA GLY A 74 -5.37 -1.36 18.51
C GLY A 74 -5.91 -2.50 17.64
N THR A 75 -7.22 -2.65 17.62
CA THR A 75 -7.95 -3.59 16.75
C THR A 75 -8.47 -2.95 15.47
N GLU A 76 -8.55 -1.63 15.44
CA GLU A 76 -9.05 -0.86 14.31
C GLU A 76 -7.89 -0.30 13.47
N PRO A 77 -8.01 -0.30 12.14
CA PRO A 77 -7.01 0.28 11.26
C PRO A 77 -6.95 1.80 11.44
N GLN A 78 -5.75 2.37 11.49
CA GLN A 78 -5.54 3.79 11.75
C GLN A 78 -4.90 4.51 10.56
N ALA A 79 -4.04 3.85 9.83
CA ALA A 79 -3.39 4.42 8.66
C ALA A 79 -3.01 3.35 7.64
N LEU A 80 -2.84 3.78 6.39
CA LEU A 80 -2.15 3.04 5.35
C LEU A 80 -0.81 3.70 5.11
N ILE A 81 0.27 2.91 5.05
CA ILE A 81 1.60 3.40 4.70
C ILE A 81 2.14 2.68 3.48
N PHE A 82 2.96 3.38 2.71
CA PHE A 82 3.81 2.85 1.64
C PHE A 82 5.06 3.71 1.52
N GLN A 83 6.08 3.22 0.82
CA GLN A 83 7.33 3.96 0.60
C GLN A 83 7.47 4.36 -0.86
N THR A 84 8.14 5.49 -1.08
CA THR A 84 8.49 5.98 -2.42
C THR A 84 9.75 6.82 -2.35
N ASP A 85 10.53 6.76 -3.43
CA ASP A 85 11.58 7.75 -3.68
C ASP A 85 10.96 8.95 -4.39
N ALA A 86 11.58 10.10 -4.27
CA ALA A 86 11.20 11.30 -5.00
C ALA A 86 12.41 12.19 -5.28
N ASP A 87 12.66 12.45 -6.55
CA ASP A 87 13.67 13.41 -7.00
C ASP A 87 13.37 14.83 -6.49
N PRO A 88 14.38 15.73 -6.49
CA PRO A 88 14.16 17.13 -6.14
C PRO A 88 13.02 17.74 -6.96
N MET A 89 12.08 18.39 -6.27
CA MET A 89 10.92 19.08 -6.90
C MET A 89 10.00 18.17 -7.75
N GLU A 90 10.07 16.86 -7.54
CA GLU A 90 9.22 15.88 -8.23
C GLU A 90 7.88 15.69 -7.53
N SER A 91 6.83 15.43 -8.33
CA SER A 91 5.53 14.94 -7.84
C SER A 91 5.23 13.59 -8.48
N LYS A 92 4.89 12.61 -7.64
CA LYS A 92 4.45 11.27 -8.05
C LYS A 92 2.97 11.04 -7.72
N ARG A 93 2.30 10.28 -8.55
CA ARG A 93 0.88 9.95 -8.35
C ARG A 93 0.69 8.48 -8.07
N PHE A 94 -0.20 8.23 -7.14
CA PHE A 94 -0.60 6.90 -6.73
C PHE A 94 -2.12 6.76 -6.76
N LYS A 95 -2.58 5.52 -6.83
CA LYS A 95 -4.00 5.19 -6.77
C LYS A 95 -4.21 4.15 -5.67
N LEU A 96 -5.16 4.40 -4.80
CA LEU A 96 -5.64 3.42 -3.85
C LEU A 96 -6.89 2.76 -4.44
N VAL A 97 -6.88 1.46 -4.52
CA VAL A 97 -7.98 0.66 -5.08
C VAL A 97 -8.24 -0.56 -4.19
N THR A 98 -9.42 -1.14 -4.32
CA THR A 98 -9.69 -2.45 -3.72
C THR A 98 -9.30 -3.55 -4.71
N GLY A 99 -8.59 -4.57 -4.23
CA GLY A 99 -8.11 -5.66 -5.07
C GLY A 99 -7.43 -6.77 -4.28
N GLN A 100 -6.87 -7.72 -4.98
CA GLN A 100 -6.05 -8.75 -4.37
C GLN A 100 -4.64 -8.21 -4.13
N ARG A 101 -4.19 -8.28 -2.88
CA ARG A 101 -2.84 -7.88 -2.51
C ARG A 101 -1.81 -8.89 -2.98
N GLU A 102 -0.73 -8.40 -3.54
CA GLU A 102 0.45 -9.20 -3.79
C GLU A 102 1.15 -9.55 -2.47
N ASN A 103 1.83 -10.69 -2.45
CA ASN A 103 2.62 -11.11 -1.31
C ASN A 103 4.07 -10.69 -1.52
N TYR A 104 4.52 -9.75 -0.70
CA TYR A 104 5.91 -9.30 -0.69
C TYR A 104 6.69 -9.99 0.43
N PRO A 105 7.96 -10.36 0.22
CA PRO A 105 8.80 -10.87 1.31
C PRO A 105 8.93 -9.82 2.41
N ALA A 106 8.87 -10.27 3.67
CA ALA A 106 9.09 -9.39 4.79
C ALA A 106 10.57 -8.96 4.85
N GLU A 107 10.82 -7.66 4.95
CA GLU A 107 12.17 -7.08 5.08
C GLU A 107 12.48 -6.65 6.51
N ALA A 108 11.48 -6.63 7.38
CA ALA A 108 11.62 -6.30 8.79
C ALA A 108 10.99 -7.38 9.66
N PHE A 109 11.65 -7.71 10.76
CA PHE A 109 11.23 -8.73 11.71
C PHE A 109 11.39 -8.21 13.14
N GLY A 110 10.48 -8.61 14.01
CA GLY A 110 10.60 -8.31 15.43
C GLY A 110 9.91 -9.40 16.26
N ARG A 111 10.51 -9.72 17.40
CA ARG A 111 9.91 -10.66 18.35
C ARG A 111 10.37 -10.39 19.78
N THR A 112 9.53 -10.79 20.73
CA THR A 112 9.95 -10.96 22.12
C THR A 112 10.83 -12.21 22.22
N VAL A 113 11.91 -12.12 22.99
CA VAL A 113 12.89 -13.20 23.21
C VAL A 113 12.90 -13.56 24.69
N PRO A 114 11.91 -14.34 25.18
CA PRO A 114 11.79 -14.67 26.60
C PRO A 114 12.98 -15.50 27.12
N GLU A 115 13.68 -16.21 26.23
CA GLU A 115 14.88 -16.98 26.56
C GLU A 115 16.04 -16.10 27.02
N ARG A 116 15.95 -14.78 26.87
CA ARG A 116 16.96 -13.80 27.25
C ARG A 116 16.41 -12.71 28.16
N TYR A 117 15.67 -13.06 29.20
CA TYR A 117 15.12 -12.13 30.20
C TYR A 117 14.18 -11.07 29.60
N ASP A 118 13.20 -11.53 28.80
CA ASP A 118 12.15 -10.70 28.23
C ASP A 118 12.62 -9.56 27.30
N ASP A 119 13.73 -9.77 26.59
CA ASP A 119 14.18 -8.84 25.56
C ASP A 119 13.19 -8.76 24.39
N TYR A 120 13.11 -7.59 23.79
CA TYR A 120 12.52 -7.42 22.45
C TYR A 120 13.63 -7.15 21.44
N ALA A 121 13.67 -7.94 20.38
CA ALA A 121 14.61 -7.75 19.27
C ALA A 121 13.86 -7.48 17.97
N TRP A 122 14.38 -6.54 17.17
CA TRP A 122 13.87 -6.29 15.82
C TRP A 122 15.02 -5.96 14.88
N GLU A 123 14.81 -6.25 13.62
CA GLU A 123 15.79 -6.03 12.56
C GLU A 123 15.11 -5.74 11.23
N ASN A 124 15.84 -5.10 10.35
CA ASN A 124 15.54 -4.99 8.93
C ASN A 124 16.77 -5.37 8.11
N ASN A 125 16.73 -5.18 6.80
CA ASN A 125 17.84 -5.47 5.89
C ASN A 125 19.10 -4.62 6.09
N LYS A 126 19.06 -3.59 6.97
CA LYS A 126 20.17 -2.65 7.20
C LYS A 126 20.71 -2.73 8.63
N VAL A 127 19.85 -2.90 9.63
CA VAL A 127 20.22 -2.81 11.05
C VAL A 127 19.40 -3.75 11.92
N ALA A 128 19.99 -4.13 13.08
CA ALA A 128 19.30 -4.88 14.12
C ALA A 128 19.38 -4.14 15.45
N TYR A 129 18.31 -4.21 16.22
CA TYR A 129 18.19 -3.58 17.53
C TYR A 129 17.73 -4.56 18.58
N ARG A 130 18.07 -4.28 19.82
CA ARG A 130 17.64 -5.04 20.97
C ARG A 130 17.29 -4.11 22.12
N LEU A 131 16.11 -4.29 22.69
CA LEU A 131 15.68 -3.62 23.89
C LEU A 131 15.74 -4.64 25.03
N TYR A 132 16.46 -4.29 26.09
CA TYR A 132 16.56 -5.09 27.30
C TYR A 132 15.37 -4.80 28.20
N GLY A 133 14.73 -5.86 28.70
CA GLY A 133 13.66 -5.78 29.69
C GLY A 133 14.19 -5.52 31.11
#